data_f66ba0c1ea4cd2dbad4a4fa0e88d0ab6
#
_entry.id   f66ba0c1ea4cd2dbad4a4fa0e88d0ab6
#
_cell.length_a   1.000
_cell.length_b   1.000
_cell.length_c   1.000
_cell.angle_alpha   90.00
_cell.angle_beta   90.00
_cell.angle_gamma   90.00
#
_symmetry.space_group_name_H-M   'P 1'
#
loop_
_entity.id
_entity.type
_entity.pdbx_description
1 polymer ?
#
loop_
_entity_poly.entity_id
_entity_poly.type
_entity_poly.pdbx_seq_one_letter_code
_entity_poly.pdbx_strand_id
1 'polypeptide(L)'
;IKEGAYGCVYRPGVNCDGKPTSSKYISKIQYKRDRTEQEPEIGKRLREKIPYYENYFAPALETCPAKIASIKKSELTKCNALSKTNQLETTRSSREFVSIKIKYIGSDTLEENLNKHIKKSPTTFMEHMVDTHIYLANAVEELVKQQIIHHDIKENNIIYSKSKHAPILIDFGVAFQLNQLYKEDALRSVFFSKHTNYPPWCPETFCIASIIEKRNWEQRKIKSSELKEHMDIYFNENPIVNSELG
;
A
#
# COMPACT_ATOMS: atom_id res chain seq x y z
N ILE A 1 -8.39 -16.00 -2.29
CA ILE A 1 -7.32 -15.58 -1.37
C ILE A 1 -6.20 -15.02 -2.24
N LYS A 2 -5.76 -13.80 -1.95
CA LYS A 2 -4.51 -13.22 -2.49
C LYS A 2 -3.54 -13.04 -1.33
N GLU A 3 -2.28 -13.40 -1.53
CA GLU A 3 -1.21 -13.22 -0.55
C GLU A 3 -0.49 -11.91 -0.82
N GLY A 4 -0.21 -11.15 0.24
CA GLY A 4 0.65 -9.97 0.24
C GLY A 4 1.86 -10.18 1.15
N ALA A 5 2.83 -9.26 1.11
CA ALA A 5 4.07 -9.36 1.89
C ALA A 5 3.85 -9.55 3.40
N TYR A 6 2.72 -9.11 3.93
CA TYR A 6 2.47 -9.04 5.38
C TYR A 6 1.24 -9.81 5.86
N GLY A 7 0.51 -10.44 4.96
CA GLY A 7 -0.73 -11.13 5.28
C GLY A 7 -1.50 -11.53 4.04
N CYS A 8 -2.75 -11.91 4.24
CA CYS A 8 -3.59 -12.39 3.15
C CYS A 8 -4.96 -11.73 3.12
N VAL A 9 -5.51 -11.65 1.92
CA VAL A 9 -6.83 -11.08 1.66
C VAL A 9 -7.81 -12.22 1.40
N TYR A 10 -8.92 -12.21 2.13
CA TYR A 10 -9.99 -13.21 2.06
C TYR A 10 -11.28 -12.61 1.49
N ARG A 11 -11.97 -13.38 0.63
CA ARG A 11 -13.29 -13.03 0.12
C ARG A 11 -14.22 -14.25 0.12
N PRO A 12 -15.43 -14.18 0.70
CA PRO A 12 -15.91 -13.08 1.54
C PRO A 12 -14.98 -12.83 2.71
N GLY A 13 -14.95 -11.58 3.21
CA GLY A 13 -14.18 -11.24 4.39
C GLY A 13 -14.75 -11.86 5.66
N VAL A 14 -14.07 -11.64 6.77
CA VAL A 14 -14.49 -12.09 8.12
C VAL A 14 -14.72 -10.85 8.98
N ASN A 15 -15.88 -10.75 9.61
CA ASN A 15 -16.19 -9.69 10.56
C ASN A 15 -15.39 -9.84 11.86
N CYS A 16 -15.41 -8.81 12.69
CA CYS A 16 -14.76 -8.82 13.99
C CYS A 16 -15.35 -9.84 14.98
N ASP A 17 -16.58 -10.28 14.77
CA ASP A 17 -17.21 -11.40 15.51
C ASP A 17 -16.83 -12.79 14.99
N GLY A 18 -16.04 -12.85 13.91
CA GLY A 18 -15.59 -14.09 13.29
C GLY A 18 -16.55 -14.67 12.24
N LYS A 19 -17.67 -14.01 11.96
CA LYS A 19 -18.62 -14.45 10.93
C LYS A 19 -18.21 -13.95 9.54
N PRO A 20 -18.52 -14.70 8.46
CA PRO A 20 -18.30 -14.22 7.10
C PRO A 20 -19.04 -12.92 6.83
N THR A 21 -18.39 -11.99 6.12
CA THR A 21 -19.06 -10.78 5.60
C THR A 21 -19.82 -11.11 4.31
N SER A 22 -20.57 -10.14 3.79
CA SER A 22 -21.10 -10.26 2.43
C SER A 22 -19.95 -10.24 1.41
N SER A 23 -20.20 -10.78 0.21
CA SER A 23 -19.22 -10.78 -0.90
C SER A 23 -18.81 -9.38 -1.41
N LYS A 24 -19.47 -8.32 -0.89
CA LYS A 24 -19.14 -6.91 -1.14
C LYS A 24 -17.89 -6.45 -0.39
N TYR A 25 -17.40 -7.25 0.56
CA TYR A 25 -16.25 -6.90 1.39
C TYR A 25 -15.18 -7.99 1.35
N ILE A 26 -13.96 -7.57 1.58
CA ILE A 26 -12.80 -8.41 1.84
C ILE A 26 -12.25 -8.13 3.23
N SER A 27 -11.51 -9.08 3.77
CA SER A 27 -10.69 -8.88 4.97
C SER A 27 -9.23 -9.11 4.64
N LYS A 28 -8.40 -8.11 4.90
CA LYS A 28 -6.94 -8.21 4.91
C LYS A 28 -6.53 -8.61 6.32
N ILE A 29 -6.00 -9.82 6.48
CA ILE A 29 -5.51 -10.32 7.76
C ILE A 29 -3.99 -10.27 7.73
N GLN A 30 -3.41 -9.54 8.69
CA GLN A 30 -1.98 -9.30 8.75
C GLN A 30 -1.48 -9.28 10.19
N TYR A 31 -0.14 -9.43 10.35
CA TYR A 31 0.48 -9.23 11.66
C TYR A 31 0.26 -7.82 12.16
N LYS A 32 0.00 -7.70 13.48
CA LYS A 32 0.02 -6.41 14.16
C LYS A 32 1.46 -5.90 14.21
N ARG A 33 1.68 -4.70 13.69
CA ARG A 33 2.96 -3.98 13.69
C ARG A 33 2.72 -2.57 14.22
N ASP A 34 3.78 -1.86 14.56
CA ASP A 34 3.73 -0.51 15.14
C ASP A 34 2.89 0.47 14.31
N ARG A 35 2.86 0.29 12.99
CA ARG A 35 2.09 1.15 12.06
C ARG A 35 0.72 0.59 11.67
N THR A 36 0.30 -0.53 12.22
CA THR A 36 -0.99 -1.16 11.86
C THR A 36 -2.19 -0.26 12.15
N GLU A 37 -2.09 0.61 13.15
CA GLU A 37 -3.14 1.56 13.51
C GLU A 37 -3.26 2.74 12.51
N GLN A 38 -2.24 3.00 11.69
CA GLN A 38 -2.26 4.11 10.72
C GLN A 38 -3.19 3.86 9.55
N GLU A 39 -3.25 2.63 9.03
CA GLU A 39 -4.13 2.30 7.91
C GLU A 39 -5.61 2.59 8.22
N PRO A 40 -6.17 2.20 9.38
CA PRO A 40 -7.52 2.59 9.80
C PRO A 40 -7.72 4.10 10.00
N GLU A 41 -6.75 4.79 10.57
CA GLU A 41 -6.82 6.24 10.78
C GLU A 41 -6.84 7.00 9.46
N ILE A 42 -5.98 6.64 8.52
CA ILE A 42 -5.99 7.17 7.15
C ILE A 42 -7.35 6.86 6.50
N GLY A 43 -7.82 5.61 6.62
CA GLY A 43 -9.11 5.21 6.08
C GLY A 43 -10.28 6.02 6.64
N LYS A 44 -10.30 6.30 7.94
CA LYS A 44 -11.27 7.19 8.57
C LYS A 44 -11.21 8.59 7.99
N ARG A 45 -10.01 9.18 7.92
CA ARG A 45 -9.81 10.53 7.40
C ARG A 45 -10.25 10.67 5.94
N LEU A 46 -9.95 9.69 5.08
CA LEU A 46 -10.40 9.69 3.68
C LEU A 46 -11.93 9.74 3.60
N ARG A 47 -12.61 8.90 4.37
CA ARG A 47 -14.08 8.84 4.40
C ARG A 47 -14.75 10.12 4.93
N GLU A 48 -14.12 10.77 5.89
CA GLU A 48 -14.69 11.97 6.55
C GLU A 48 -14.38 13.26 5.78
N LYS A 49 -13.26 13.32 5.08
CA LYS A 49 -12.74 14.58 4.52
C LYS A 49 -12.83 14.67 3.00
N ILE A 50 -12.95 13.55 2.30
CA ILE A 50 -13.02 13.56 0.84
C ILE A 50 -14.43 13.17 0.40
N PRO A 51 -15.19 14.13 -0.18
CA PRO A 51 -16.49 13.81 -0.76
C PRO A 51 -16.34 12.75 -1.86
N TYR A 52 -17.23 11.78 -1.87
CA TYR A 52 -17.20 10.69 -2.87
C TYR A 52 -15.86 9.96 -2.95
N TYR A 53 -15.13 9.82 -1.82
CA TYR A 53 -13.85 9.13 -1.73
C TYR A 53 -13.84 7.77 -2.43
N GLU A 54 -14.97 7.09 -2.47
CA GLU A 54 -15.12 5.78 -3.11
C GLU A 54 -14.87 5.81 -4.63
N ASN A 55 -14.87 7.00 -5.25
CA ASN A 55 -14.51 7.12 -6.65
C ASN A 55 -13.01 6.93 -6.86
N TYR A 56 -12.20 7.22 -5.87
CA TYR A 56 -10.74 7.21 -5.95
C TYR A 56 -10.09 6.13 -5.09
N PHE A 57 -10.72 5.76 -3.95
CA PHE A 57 -10.08 4.98 -2.89
C PHE A 57 -10.95 3.86 -2.37
N ALA A 58 -10.29 2.75 -1.99
CA ALA A 58 -10.91 1.70 -1.17
C ALA A 58 -10.13 1.56 0.15
N PRO A 59 -10.36 2.48 1.11
CA PRO A 59 -9.66 2.49 2.39
C PRO A 59 -10.19 1.43 3.36
N ALA A 60 -9.46 1.24 4.46
CA ALA A 60 -9.91 0.47 5.61
C ALA A 60 -11.23 1.04 6.16
N LEU A 61 -12.22 0.18 6.36
CA LEU A 61 -13.54 0.54 6.91
C LEU A 61 -13.62 0.25 8.40
N GLU A 62 -13.08 -0.90 8.81
CA GLU A 62 -13.15 -1.42 10.16
C GLU A 62 -11.89 -2.24 10.44
N THR A 63 -11.41 -2.21 11.67
CA THR A 63 -10.23 -2.98 12.09
C THR A 63 -10.49 -3.58 13.46
N CYS A 64 -10.10 -4.83 13.64
CA CYS A 64 -10.22 -5.54 14.91
C CYS A 64 -9.18 -6.64 15.04
N PRO A 65 -8.93 -7.18 16.24
CA PRO A 65 -8.17 -8.40 16.42
C PRO A 65 -8.73 -9.54 15.56
N ALA A 66 -7.87 -10.20 14.79
CA ALA A 66 -8.31 -11.25 13.89
C ALA A 66 -8.64 -12.54 14.66
N LYS A 67 -9.82 -13.11 14.43
CA LYS A 67 -10.20 -14.43 14.93
C LYS A 67 -9.75 -15.51 13.93
N ILE A 68 -8.49 -15.88 13.95
CA ILE A 68 -7.91 -16.85 13.00
C ILE A 68 -8.62 -18.20 13.05
N ALA A 69 -9.07 -18.62 14.23
CA ALA A 69 -9.85 -19.87 14.41
C ALA A 69 -11.17 -19.89 13.61
N SER A 70 -11.70 -18.74 13.20
CA SER A 70 -12.89 -18.64 12.37
C SER A 70 -12.64 -18.86 10.87
N ILE A 71 -11.37 -18.87 10.45
CA ILE A 71 -10.98 -19.07 9.06
C ILE A 71 -10.81 -20.58 8.83
N LYS A 72 -11.37 -21.08 7.72
CA LYS A 72 -11.23 -22.49 7.35
C LYS A 72 -9.76 -22.87 7.22
N LYS A 73 -9.37 -24.01 7.80
CA LYS A 73 -7.98 -24.51 7.76
C LYS A 73 -7.43 -24.61 6.34
N SER A 74 -8.27 -25.03 5.37
CA SER A 74 -7.91 -25.09 3.95
C SER A 74 -7.64 -23.71 3.31
N GLU A 75 -8.10 -22.63 3.90
CA GLU A 75 -7.84 -21.26 3.46
C GLU A 75 -6.60 -20.68 4.16
N LEU A 76 -6.41 -21.01 5.44
CA LEU A 76 -5.20 -20.64 6.19
C LEU A 76 -3.94 -21.24 5.56
N THR A 77 -3.98 -22.48 5.10
CA THR A 77 -2.83 -23.15 4.46
C THR A 77 -2.40 -22.52 3.14
N LYS A 78 -3.29 -21.77 2.49
CA LYS A 78 -2.98 -21.03 1.25
C LYS A 78 -2.30 -19.68 1.51
N CYS A 79 -2.10 -19.32 2.76
CA CYS A 79 -1.48 -18.07 3.18
C CYS A 79 -0.16 -18.39 3.91
N ASN A 80 0.97 -18.24 3.23
CA ASN A 80 2.28 -18.54 3.83
C ASN A 80 2.57 -17.67 5.05
N ALA A 81 2.13 -16.41 5.05
CA ALA A 81 2.27 -15.50 6.18
C ALA A 81 1.55 -16.00 7.45
N LEU A 82 0.42 -16.70 7.28
CA LEU A 82 -0.37 -17.24 8.38
C LEU A 82 -0.07 -18.73 8.65
N SER A 83 0.35 -19.50 7.63
CA SER A 83 0.62 -20.95 7.76
C SER A 83 1.84 -21.25 8.63
N LYS A 84 2.86 -20.40 8.56
CA LYS A 84 4.07 -20.52 9.41
C LYS A 84 3.78 -20.38 10.90
N THR A 85 2.68 -19.71 11.28
CA THR A 85 2.21 -19.57 12.66
C THR A 85 1.41 -20.77 13.14
N ASN A 86 0.78 -21.54 12.24
CA ASN A 86 0.06 -22.77 12.62
C ASN A 86 0.98 -23.91 13.07
N GLN A 87 2.29 -23.85 12.76
CA GLN A 87 3.28 -24.82 13.25
C GLN A 87 3.84 -24.46 14.63
N LEU A 88 3.58 -23.25 15.12
CA LEU A 88 4.09 -22.69 16.36
C LEU A 88 2.97 -22.33 17.34
N GLU A 89 2.05 -23.25 17.65
CA GLU A 89 1.03 -23.09 18.69
C GLU A 89 -0.38 -22.67 18.27
N THR A 90 -1.30 -23.54 18.49
CA THR A 90 -2.76 -23.34 18.63
C THR A 90 -3.15 -22.36 19.75
N THR A 91 -2.20 -21.76 20.45
CA THR A 91 -2.38 -20.88 21.62
C THR A 91 -1.85 -19.46 21.46
N ARG A 92 -1.16 -19.12 20.36
CA ARG A 92 -0.77 -17.73 20.15
C ARG A 92 -2.00 -16.88 19.85
N SER A 93 -2.28 -16.04 20.80
CA SER A 93 -3.49 -15.24 20.94
C SER A 93 -3.79 -14.48 19.63
N SER A 94 -5.08 -14.38 19.32
CA SER A 94 -5.66 -13.48 18.31
C SER A 94 -5.18 -12.02 18.38
N ARG A 95 -4.38 -11.68 19.38
CA ARG A 95 -3.80 -10.34 19.61
C ARG A 95 -2.64 -9.99 18.66
N GLU A 96 -1.99 -10.98 18.05
CA GLU A 96 -0.87 -10.73 17.11
C GLU A 96 -1.32 -10.44 15.68
N PHE A 97 -2.59 -10.67 15.37
CA PHE A 97 -3.14 -10.45 14.04
C PHE A 97 -4.30 -9.47 14.07
N VAL A 98 -4.39 -8.67 13.03
CA VAL A 98 -5.51 -7.79 12.80
C VAL A 98 -6.23 -8.16 11.52
N SER A 99 -7.55 -8.01 11.55
CA SER A 99 -8.43 -8.08 10.40
C SER A 99 -8.84 -6.67 10.01
N ILE A 100 -8.58 -6.29 8.78
CA ILE A 100 -8.96 -5.01 8.21
C ILE A 100 -10.02 -5.26 7.15
N LYS A 101 -11.21 -4.72 7.36
CA LYS A 101 -12.32 -4.81 6.42
C LYS A 101 -12.23 -3.73 5.37
N ILE A 102 -12.32 -4.11 4.11
CA ILE A 102 -12.20 -3.21 2.96
C ILE A 102 -13.35 -3.52 1.99
N LYS A 103 -13.86 -2.52 1.29
CA LYS A 103 -14.84 -2.72 0.22
C LYS A 103 -14.18 -3.47 -0.95
N TYR A 104 -14.83 -4.49 -1.45
CA TYR A 104 -14.36 -5.20 -2.64
C TYR A 104 -14.66 -4.37 -3.88
N ILE A 105 -13.62 -4.03 -4.64
CA ILE A 105 -13.74 -3.20 -5.85
C ILE A 105 -13.69 -4.06 -7.11
N GLY A 106 -12.89 -5.13 -7.08
CA GLY A 106 -12.66 -6.01 -8.22
C GLY A 106 -11.42 -6.87 -7.99
N SER A 107 -11.05 -7.65 -9.00
CA SER A 107 -9.85 -8.50 -8.98
C SER A 107 -8.77 -8.02 -9.94
N ASP A 108 -9.14 -7.24 -10.96
CA ASP A 108 -8.23 -6.84 -12.01
C ASP A 108 -7.33 -5.69 -11.52
N THR A 109 -6.05 -5.95 -11.36
CA THR A 109 -5.06 -4.89 -11.12
C THR A 109 -4.94 -4.00 -12.35
N LEU A 110 -4.35 -2.81 -12.18
CA LEU A 110 -4.09 -1.92 -13.32
C LEU A 110 -3.22 -2.61 -14.38
N GLU A 111 -2.19 -3.33 -13.96
CA GLU A 111 -1.33 -4.11 -14.87
C GLU A 111 -2.14 -5.12 -15.69
N GLU A 112 -2.96 -5.95 -15.02
CA GLU A 112 -3.81 -6.93 -15.71
C GLU A 112 -4.81 -6.26 -16.67
N ASN A 113 -5.33 -5.10 -16.29
CA ASN A 113 -6.26 -4.35 -17.11
C ASN A 113 -5.57 -3.74 -18.33
N LEU A 114 -4.42 -3.09 -18.18
CA LEU A 114 -3.62 -2.53 -19.27
C LEU A 114 -3.18 -3.62 -20.25
N ASN A 115 -2.74 -4.78 -19.74
CA ASN A 115 -2.36 -5.93 -20.57
C ASN A 115 -3.52 -6.49 -21.42
N LYS A 116 -4.77 -6.33 -20.98
CA LYS A 116 -5.94 -6.67 -21.77
C LYS A 116 -6.19 -5.66 -22.89
N HIS A 117 -5.94 -4.38 -22.64
CA HIS A 117 -6.13 -3.32 -23.63
C HIS A 117 -5.06 -3.34 -24.73
N ILE A 118 -3.79 -3.52 -24.38
CA ILE A 118 -2.70 -3.58 -25.37
C ILE A 118 -2.89 -4.72 -26.38
N LYS A 119 -3.48 -5.85 -25.95
CA LYS A 119 -3.79 -6.99 -26.80
C LYS A 119 -4.95 -6.73 -27.78
N LYS A 120 -5.78 -5.72 -27.52
CA LYS A 120 -6.93 -5.38 -28.38
C LYS A 120 -6.53 -4.40 -29.47
N SER A 121 -5.94 -3.26 -29.11
CA SER A 121 -5.57 -2.21 -30.02
C SER A 121 -4.60 -1.25 -29.33
N PRO A 122 -3.48 -0.86 -30.01
CA PRO A 122 -2.56 0.15 -29.47
C PRO A 122 -3.24 1.50 -29.21
N THR A 123 -4.13 1.94 -30.07
CA THR A 123 -4.87 3.21 -29.91
C THR A 123 -5.71 3.20 -28.65
N THR A 124 -6.55 2.17 -28.49
CA THR A 124 -7.39 2.00 -27.29
C THR A 124 -6.55 1.87 -26.03
N PHE A 125 -5.39 1.25 -26.11
CA PHE A 125 -4.46 1.16 -24.98
C PHE A 125 -3.93 2.55 -24.59
N MET A 126 -3.51 3.37 -25.55
CA MET A 126 -3.00 4.72 -25.29
C MET A 126 -4.06 5.64 -24.68
N GLU A 127 -5.28 5.64 -25.26
CA GLU A 127 -6.41 6.38 -24.69
C GLU A 127 -6.68 5.97 -23.25
N HIS A 128 -6.76 4.67 -23.00
CA HIS A 128 -7.00 4.14 -21.66
C HIS A 128 -5.87 4.46 -20.67
N MET A 129 -4.62 4.46 -21.12
CA MET A 129 -3.48 4.89 -20.31
C MET A 129 -3.59 6.36 -19.92
N VAL A 130 -3.86 7.24 -20.87
CA VAL A 130 -3.98 8.68 -20.61
C VAL A 130 -5.13 8.96 -19.61
N ASP A 131 -6.30 8.38 -19.85
CA ASP A 131 -7.44 8.52 -18.93
C ASP A 131 -7.14 8.01 -17.53
N THR A 132 -6.47 6.87 -17.44
CA THR A 132 -6.03 6.29 -16.16
C THR A 132 -5.08 7.22 -15.41
N HIS A 133 -4.10 7.81 -16.11
CA HIS A 133 -3.15 8.73 -15.47
C HIS A 133 -3.82 10.02 -15.01
N ILE A 134 -4.71 10.61 -15.82
CA ILE A 134 -5.48 11.80 -15.43
C ILE A 134 -6.31 11.49 -14.17
N TYR A 135 -6.96 10.34 -14.14
CA TYR A 135 -7.78 9.94 -12.99
C TYR A 135 -6.95 9.74 -11.73
N LEU A 136 -5.79 9.08 -11.85
CA LEU A 136 -4.87 8.88 -10.73
C LEU A 136 -4.26 10.20 -10.24
N ALA A 137 -3.94 11.14 -11.15
CA ALA A 137 -3.47 12.47 -10.77
C ALA A 137 -4.50 13.20 -9.91
N ASN A 138 -5.79 13.15 -10.30
CA ASN A 138 -6.89 13.73 -9.50
C ASN A 138 -7.01 13.02 -8.14
N ALA A 139 -6.87 11.70 -8.09
CA ALA A 139 -6.87 10.95 -6.83
C ALA A 139 -5.72 11.38 -5.90
N VAL A 140 -4.51 11.54 -6.45
CA VAL A 140 -3.34 12.02 -5.69
C VAL A 140 -3.55 13.46 -5.22
N GLU A 141 -4.13 14.33 -6.04
CA GLU A 141 -4.46 15.70 -5.65
C GLU A 141 -5.39 15.72 -4.42
N GLU A 142 -6.40 14.87 -4.38
CA GLU A 142 -7.29 14.73 -3.21
C GLU A 142 -6.53 14.27 -1.95
N LEU A 143 -5.55 13.36 -2.08
CA LEU A 143 -4.68 12.96 -0.97
C LEU A 143 -3.83 14.15 -0.49
N VAL A 144 -3.22 14.90 -1.41
CA VAL A 144 -2.36 16.07 -1.09
C VAL A 144 -3.16 17.14 -0.35
N LYS A 145 -4.39 17.45 -0.77
CA LYS A 145 -5.30 18.38 -0.07
C LYS A 145 -5.53 17.96 1.39
N GLN A 146 -5.50 16.66 1.68
CA GLN A 146 -5.62 16.12 3.04
C GLN A 146 -4.27 15.89 3.74
N GLN A 147 -3.17 16.29 3.11
CA GLN A 147 -1.81 16.05 3.62
C GLN A 147 -1.51 14.57 3.85
N ILE A 148 -2.07 13.70 3.03
CA ILE A 148 -1.86 12.26 3.06
C ILE A 148 -0.91 11.88 1.93
N ILE A 149 0.11 11.08 2.24
CA ILE A 149 1.02 10.50 1.27
C ILE A 149 0.79 8.99 1.26
N HIS A 150 0.47 8.43 0.10
CA HIS A 150 0.20 7.00 -0.05
C HIS A 150 1.47 6.15 0.13
N HIS A 151 2.57 6.61 -0.43
CA HIS A 151 3.93 6.06 -0.32
C HIS A 151 4.13 4.66 -0.94
N ASP A 152 3.11 4.09 -1.59
CA ASP A 152 3.19 2.79 -2.29
C ASP A 152 2.26 2.73 -3.51
N ILE A 153 2.29 3.79 -4.35
CA ILE A 153 1.50 3.80 -5.58
C ILE A 153 2.23 2.97 -6.63
N LYS A 154 1.61 1.86 -7.00
CA LYS A 154 2.09 0.93 -8.03
C LYS A 154 0.89 0.19 -8.63
N GLU A 155 1.10 -0.43 -9.78
CA GLU A 155 0.06 -1.11 -10.56
C GLU A 155 -0.69 -2.19 -9.77
N ASN A 156 -0.01 -2.85 -8.83
CA ASN A 156 -0.62 -3.87 -7.94
C ASN A 156 -1.49 -3.28 -6.83
N ASN A 157 -1.30 -2.00 -6.50
CA ASN A 157 -2.09 -1.26 -5.51
C ASN A 157 -3.16 -0.38 -6.17
N ILE A 158 -3.45 -0.63 -7.45
CA ILE A 158 -4.52 0.01 -8.20
C ILE A 158 -5.41 -1.09 -8.77
N ILE A 159 -6.69 -1.08 -8.42
CA ILE A 159 -7.69 -2.00 -8.96
C ILE A 159 -8.57 -1.24 -9.96
N TYR A 160 -8.68 -1.75 -11.18
CA TYR A 160 -9.58 -1.17 -12.16
C TYR A 160 -11.02 -1.62 -11.88
N SER A 161 -11.85 -0.67 -11.47
CA SER A 161 -13.27 -0.91 -11.17
C SER A 161 -14.08 -0.97 -12.44
N LYS A 162 -14.59 -2.16 -12.79
CA LYS A 162 -15.46 -2.33 -13.97
C LYS A 162 -16.76 -1.56 -13.85
N SER A 163 -17.31 -1.40 -12.66
CA SER A 163 -18.58 -0.71 -12.44
C SER A 163 -18.45 0.82 -12.50
N LYS A 164 -17.26 1.34 -12.22
CA LYS A 164 -16.96 2.77 -12.26
C LYS A 164 -16.18 3.20 -13.51
N HIS A 165 -15.68 2.22 -14.27
CA HIS A 165 -14.76 2.43 -15.39
C HIS A 165 -13.55 3.30 -15.01
N ALA A 166 -12.99 3.07 -13.81
CA ALA A 166 -11.95 3.91 -13.25
C ALA A 166 -10.96 3.13 -12.37
N PRO A 167 -9.69 3.56 -12.28
CA PRO A 167 -8.72 3.01 -11.36
C PRO A 167 -9.03 3.46 -9.93
N ILE A 168 -8.91 2.55 -8.97
CA ILE A 168 -9.14 2.79 -7.54
C ILE A 168 -7.87 2.44 -6.78
N LEU A 169 -7.32 3.39 -6.02
CA LEU A 169 -6.18 3.17 -5.14
C LEU A 169 -6.60 2.36 -3.93
N ILE A 170 -5.80 1.35 -3.61
CA ILE A 170 -5.97 0.44 -2.48
C ILE A 170 -4.67 0.36 -1.66
N ASP A 171 -4.72 -0.30 -0.51
CA ASP A 171 -3.58 -0.60 0.36
C ASP A 171 -2.85 0.64 0.92
N PHE A 172 -3.46 1.24 1.93
CA PHE A 172 -2.89 2.38 2.66
C PHE A 172 -1.97 1.94 3.84
N GLY A 173 -1.46 0.71 3.81
CA GLY A 173 -0.67 0.12 4.91
C GLY A 173 0.66 0.81 5.19
N VAL A 174 1.20 1.59 4.25
CA VAL A 174 2.40 2.42 4.43
C VAL A 174 2.13 3.91 4.22
N ALA A 175 0.87 4.29 4.01
CA ALA A 175 0.47 5.69 3.92
C ALA A 175 0.68 6.42 5.25
N PHE A 176 0.92 7.71 5.19
CA PHE A 176 1.12 8.55 6.37
C PHE A 176 0.59 9.97 6.16
N GLN A 177 0.40 10.68 7.26
CA GLN A 177 0.07 12.09 7.25
C GLN A 177 1.36 12.93 7.32
N LEU A 178 1.45 13.97 6.51
CA LEU A 178 2.64 14.82 6.42
C LEU A 178 3.02 15.45 7.75
N ASN A 179 2.02 15.80 8.56
CA ASN A 179 2.26 16.37 9.90
C ASN A 179 2.90 15.39 10.90
N GLN A 180 2.88 14.09 10.64
CA GLN A 180 3.55 13.08 11.46
C GLN A 180 5.07 13.12 11.30
N LEU A 181 5.58 13.65 10.19
CA LEU A 181 7.01 13.71 9.89
C LEU A 181 7.81 14.72 10.76
N TYR A 182 7.14 15.51 11.57
CA TYR A 182 7.84 16.43 12.50
C TYR A 182 8.50 15.73 13.70
N LYS A 183 8.19 14.43 13.92
CA LYS A 183 8.79 13.62 14.99
C LYS A 183 9.83 12.67 14.39
N GLU A 184 10.99 12.57 15.03
CA GLU A 184 12.09 11.71 14.57
C GLU A 184 11.67 10.25 14.43
N ASP A 185 11.03 9.67 15.43
CA ASP A 185 10.59 8.27 15.40
C ASP A 185 9.60 8.00 14.26
N ALA A 186 8.69 8.94 14.01
CA ALA A 186 7.76 8.86 12.89
C ALA A 186 8.50 8.92 11.55
N LEU A 187 9.46 9.84 11.42
CA LEU A 187 10.27 9.97 10.21
C LEU A 187 11.06 8.68 9.92
N ARG A 188 11.74 8.12 10.95
CA ARG A 188 12.45 6.84 10.84
C ARG A 188 11.52 5.68 10.50
N SER A 189 10.31 5.67 11.03
CA SER A 189 9.33 4.63 10.75
C SER A 189 8.76 4.71 9.32
N VAL A 190 8.73 5.90 8.72
CA VAL A 190 8.29 6.10 7.32
C VAL A 190 9.41 5.73 6.35
N PHE A 191 10.61 6.26 6.57
CA PHE A 191 11.78 6.05 5.72
C PHE A 191 12.69 4.97 6.32
N PHE A 192 12.12 3.80 6.63
CA PHE A 192 12.78 2.70 7.33
C PHE A 192 13.69 1.85 6.46
N SER A 193 13.64 2.03 5.15
CA SER A 193 14.33 1.16 4.21
C SER A 193 14.91 1.92 3.03
N LYS A 194 16.07 1.47 2.57
CA LYS A 194 16.76 1.98 1.38
C LYS A 194 16.68 0.91 0.29
N HIS A 195 15.75 1.08 -0.64
CA HIS A 195 15.60 0.20 -1.78
C HIS A 195 15.76 1.00 -3.07
N THR A 196 16.85 0.78 -3.78
CA THR A 196 17.11 1.39 -5.10
C THR A 196 16.22 0.79 -6.18
N ASN A 197 15.79 -0.47 -6.01
CA ASN A 197 15.02 -1.23 -7.01
C ASN A 197 13.53 -1.36 -6.65
N TYR A 198 12.99 -0.51 -5.79
CA TYR A 198 11.56 -0.52 -5.45
C TYR A 198 10.82 0.55 -6.26
N PRO A 199 10.10 0.19 -7.34
CA PRO A 199 9.56 1.15 -8.30
C PRO A 199 8.72 2.30 -7.74
N PRO A 200 7.91 2.10 -6.66
CA PRO A 200 7.15 3.19 -6.07
C PRO A 200 7.98 4.29 -5.39
N TRP A 201 9.26 4.03 -5.12
CA TRP A 201 10.11 4.97 -4.39
C TRP A 201 11.06 5.69 -5.34
N CYS A 202 10.89 7.00 -5.40
CA CYS A 202 11.76 7.88 -6.19
C CYS A 202 13.15 8.05 -5.55
N PRO A 203 14.13 8.57 -6.28
CA PRO A 203 15.48 8.83 -5.77
C PRO A 203 15.50 9.64 -4.48
N GLU A 204 14.59 10.60 -4.33
CA GLU A 204 14.47 11.43 -3.13
C GLU A 204 14.12 10.60 -1.89
N THR A 205 13.25 9.61 -2.02
CA THR A 205 12.91 8.69 -0.93
C THR A 205 14.14 7.93 -0.44
N PHE A 206 14.97 7.43 -1.37
CA PHE A 206 16.24 6.77 -1.06
C PHE A 206 17.21 7.72 -0.36
N CYS A 207 17.37 8.94 -0.87
CA CYS A 207 18.23 9.96 -0.26
C CYS A 207 17.80 10.30 1.15
N ILE A 208 16.50 10.54 1.38
CA ILE A 208 15.95 10.82 2.71
C ILE A 208 16.23 9.66 3.67
N ALA A 209 15.93 8.42 3.26
CA ALA A 209 16.19 7.23 4.08
C ALA A 209 17.68 7.09 4.44
N SER A 210 18.59 7.30 3.50
CA SER A 210 20.04 7.24 3.69
C SER A 210 20.55 8.29 4.67
N ILE A 211 20.01 9.50 4.59
CA ILE A 211 20.38 10.61 5.47
C ILE A 211 19.88 10.37 6.89
N ILE A 212 18.63 9.91 7.05
CA ILE A 212 18.04 9.61 8.36
C ILE A 212 18.80 8.49 9.08
N GLU A 213 19.28 7.48 8.32
CA GLU A 213 20.07 6.39 8.92
C GLU A 213 21.44 6.87 9.44
N LYS A 214 22.11 7.75 8.71
CA LYS A 214 23.50 8.19 9.02
C LYS A 214 23.58 9.31 10.05
N ARG A 215 22.49 10.02 10.37
CA ARG A 215 22.54 11.25 11.14
C ARG A 215 21.80 11.21 12.48
N ASN A 216 22.36 11.95 13.46
CA ASN A 216 21.59 12.46 14.58
C ASN A 216 20.61 13.52 14.08
N TRP A 217 19.36 13.46 14.52
CA TRP A 217 18.27 14.36 14.15
C TRP A 217 18.59 15.87 14.33
N GLU A 218 19.51 16.20 15.23
CA GLU A 218 19.93 17.58 15.49
C GLU A 218 20.69 18.23 14.33
N GLN A 219 21.27 17.42 13.42
CA GLN A 219 22.02 17.90 12.25
C GLN A 219 21.09 18.10 11.04
N ARG A 220 20.29 19.16 11.06
CA ARG A 220 19.27 19.43 10.02
C ARG A 220 19.80 19.91 8.67
N LYS A 221 21.08 20.29 8.56
CA LYS A 221 21.66 20.81 7.30
C LYS A 221 22.33 19.70 6.52
N ILE A 222 21.82 19.44 5.32
CA ILE A 222 22.37 18.51 4.35
C ILE A 222 23.24 19.31 3.41
N LYS A 223 24.47 18.86 3.15
CA LYS A 223 25.36 19.46 2.14
C LYS A 223 24.96 18.95 0.75
N SER A 224 25.02 19.81 -0.25
CA SER A 224 24.73 19.42 -1.67
C SER A 224 25.62 18.29 -2.14
N SER A 225 26.89 18.22 -1.67
CA SER A 225 27.80 17.13 -2.01
C SER A 225 27.35 15.78 -1.45
N GLU A 226 26.77 15.76 -0.25
CA GLU A 226 26.23 14.56 0.38
C GLU A 226 24.96 14.06 -0.33
N LEU A 227 24.08 15.00 -0.72
CA LEU A 227 22.91 14.66 -1.52
C LEU A 227 23.33 14.07 -2.87
N LYS A 228 24.32 14.66 -3.55
CA LYS A 228 24.87 14.15 -4.80
C LYS A 228 25.41 12.74 -4.63
N GLU A 229 26.21 12.47 -3.59
CA GLU A 229 26.75 11.12 -3.30
C GLU A 229 25.63 10.08 -3.20
N HIS A 230 24.55 10.38 -2.49
CA HIS A 230 23.42 9.46 -2.37
C HIS A 230 22.66 9.28 -3.69
N MET A 231 22.51 10.33 -4.49
CA MET A 231 21.93 10.24 -5.82
C MET A 231 22.78 9.37 -6.75
N ASP A 232 24.11 9.55 -6.74
CA ASP A 232 25.04 8.76 -7.54
C ASP A 232 24.95 7.26 -7.16
N ILE A 233 24.86 6.94 -5.87
CA ILE A 233 24.64 5.56 -5.40
C ILE A 233 23.32 5.01 -5.97
N TYR A 234 22.21 5.75 -5.83
CA TYR A 234 20.91 5.33 -6.33
C TYR A 234 20.96 5.01 -7.84
N PHE A 235 21.47 5.92 -8.63
CA PHE A 235 21.52 5.74 -10.09
C PHE A 235 22.48 4.62 -10.51
N ASN A 236 23.61 4.44 -9.81
CA ASN A 236 24.55 3.35 -10.10
C ASN A 236 23.98 1.96 -9.73
N GLU A 237 23.15 1.86 -8.71
CA GLU A 237 22.54 0.62 -8.27
C GLU A 237 21.23 0.30 -9.00
N ASN A 238 20.66 1.26 -9.76
CA ASN A 238 19.40 1.08 -10.47
C ASN A 238 19.65 0.76 -11.96
N PRO A 239 19.63 -0.51 -12.38
CA PRO A 239 19.98 -0.91 -13.74
C PRO A 239 18.99 -0.42 -14.80
N ILE A 240 17.75 -0.09 -14.43
CA ILE A 240 16.75 0.43 -15.37
C ILE A 240 17.11 1.84 -15.82
N VAL A 241 17.54 2.69 -14.89
CA VAL A 241 17.93 4.08 -15.20
C VAL A 241 19.21 4.12 -16.01
N ASN A 242 20.18 3.24 -15.73
CA ASN A 242 21.44 3.18 -16.46
C ASN A 242 21.31 2.66 -17.91
N SER A 243 20.29 1.84 -18.21
CA SER A 243 20.07 1.34 -19.57
C SER A 243 19.37 2.35 -20.49
N GLU A 244 18.72 3.37 -19.94
CA GLU A 244 18.00 4.40 -20.72
C GLU A 244 18.84 5.68 -20.95
N LEU A 245 19.93 5.86 -20.20
CA LEU A 245 20.83 7.02 -20.28
C LEU A 245 22.12 6.74 -21.05
N GLY A 246 22.30 5.52 -21.57
CA GLY A 246 23.46 5.07 -22.33
C GLY A 246 23.34 5.27 -23.86
#